data_f3010f2f08dd8e08a20a6ca7b30392fa
#
_entry.id   f3010f2f08dd8e08a20a6ca7b30392fa
#
_cell.length_a   1.000
_cell.length_b   1.000
_cell.length_c   1.000
_cell.angle_alpha   90.00
_cell.angle_beta   90.00
_cell.angle_gamma   90.00
#
_symmetry.space_group_name_H-M   'P 1'
#
loop_
_entity.id
_entity.type
_entity.pdbx_description
1 polymer ?
#
loop_
_entity_poly.entity_id
_entity_poly.type
_entity_poly.pdbx_seq_one_letter_code
_entity_poly.pdbx_strand_id
1 'polypeptide(L)'
;MKSLNIMLAIFTFFVLLCQNAYGVNLIFTSDLNDEESSLEGGELKLFKDRSNHCFITSTYYGETGKALYVYDFKNGNKLSSGMYKEFRFKDGYISKDKRNIYILINKKELNINHAEVRDDFTNLIKRVPESIIIKNCNN
;
A
#
# COMPACT_ATOMS: atom_id res chain seq x y z
N MET A 1 35.24 30.41 -18.90
CA MET A 1 35.42 29.07 -18.29
C MET A 1 34.88 28.97 -16.86
N LYS A 2 34.96 30.00 -15.98
CA LYS A 2 34.43 29.91 -14.58
C LYS A 2 32.89 29.81 -14.49
N SER A 3 32.13 30.44 -15.40
CA SER A 3 30.67 30.40 -15.40
C SER A 3 30.07 29.06 -15.77
N LEU A 4 30.73 28.32 -16.65
CA LEU A 4 30.27 27.01 -17.11
C LEU A 4 30.38 25.95 -15.99
N ASN A 5 31.44 26.02 -15.17
CA ASN A 5 31.63 25.09 -14.04
C ASN A 5 30.60 25.33 -12.91
N ILE A 6 30.18 26.60 -12.71
CA ILE A 6 29.15 26.94 -11.71
C ILE A 6 27.78 26.40 -12.17
N MET A 7 27.45 26.54 -13.45
CA MET A 7 26.18 26.04 -13.99
C MET A 7 26.11 24.51 -13.95
N LEU A 8 27.20 23.81 -14.22
CA LEU A 8 27.29 22.36 -14.13
C LEU A 8 27.12 21.87 -12.66
N ALA A 9 27.75 22.57 -11.71
CA ALA A 9 27.63 22.24 -10.29
C ALA A 9 26.21 22.45 -9.74
N ILE A 10 25.50 23.50 -10.19
CA ILE A 10 24.10 23.73 -9.81
C ILE A 10 23.19 22.66 -10.40
N PHE A 11 23.41 22.26 -11.64
CA PHE A 11 22.62 21.23 -12.31
C PHE A 11 22.78 19.86 -11.65
N THR A 12 24.02 19.47 -11.30
CA THR A 12 24.28 18.21 -10.57
C THR A 12 23.69 18.22 -9.17
N PHE A 13 23.71 19.36 -8.47
CA PHE A 13 23.07 19.48 -7.16
C PHE A 13 21.54 19.36 -7.24
N PHE A 14 20.92 19.94 -8.29
CA PHE A 14 19.47 19.83 -8.50
C PHE A 14 19.02 18.41 -8.86
N VAL A 15 19.80 17.68 -9.65
CA VAL A 15 19.55 16.28 -9.99
C VAL A 15 19.63 15.37 -8.76
N LEU A 16 20.58 15.65 -7.84
CA LEU A 16 20.71 14.93 -6.57
C LEU A 16 19.53 15.20 -5.60
N LEU A 17 18.92 16.40 -5.65
CA LEU A 17 17.74 16.71 -4.85
C LEU A 17 16.45 16.06 -5.37
N CYS A 18 16.36 15.81 -6.67
CA CYS A 18 15.18 15.15 -7.28
C CYS A 18 15.11 13.64 -7.01
N GLN A 19 16.17 13.00 -6.53
CA GLN A 19 16.17 11.57 -6.15
C GLN A 19 15.46 11.29 -4.80
N ASN A 20 14.94 12.32 -4.14
CA ASN A 20 14.16 12.19 -2.90
C ASN A 20 12.67 11.90 -3.12
N ALA A 21 12.25 11.44 -4.30
CA ALA A 21 10.87 11.07 -4.57
C ALA A 21 10.46 9.82 -3.77
N TYR A 22 9.53 9.98 -2.86
CA TYR A 22 8.62 9.01 -2.20
C TYR A 22 9.12 7.56 -2.11
N GLY A 23 10.06 7.30 -1.22
CA GLY A 23 10.52 5.93 -0.97
C GLY A 23 9.60 5.22 0.03
N VAL A 24 8.68 4.42 -0.48
CA VAL A 24 7.95 3.42 0.29
C VAL A 24 8.64 2.08 0.05
N ASN A 25 9.04 1.39 1.12
CA ASN A 25 9.67 0.09 1.05
C ASN A 25 8.64 -1.01 1.31
N LEU A 26 8.56 -1.97 0.39
CA LEU A 26 7.82 -3.21 0.61
C LEU A 26 8.64 -4.08 1.58
N ILE A 27 8.04 -4.44 2.72
CA ILE A 27 8.66 -5.22 3.79
C ILE A 27 8.27 -6.70 3.72
N PHE A 28 6.98 -6.95 3.41
CA PHE A 28 6.43 -8.30 3.41
C PHE A 28 5.27 -8.40 2.42
N THR A 29 5.08 -9.57 1.83
CA THR A 29 3.92 -9.90 0.99
C THR A 29 3.47 -11.34 1.27
N SER A 30 2.16 -11.57 1.18
CA SER A 30 1.53 -12.88 1.29
C SER A 30 0.26 -12.91 0.45
N ASP A 31 -0.10 -14.09 -0.03
CA ASP A 31 -1.38 -14.30 -0.72
C ASP A 31 -2.54 -14.38 0.28
N LEU A 32 -3.70 -13.89 -0.13
CA LEU A 32 -4.97 -13.99 0.57
C LEU A 32 -5.89 -14.92 -0.22
N ASN A 33 -5.54 -16.20 -0.27
CA ASN A 33 -6.27 -17.23 -1.05
C ASN A 33 -7.29 -17.99 -0.21
N ASP A 34 -7.75 -17.40 0.90
CA ASP A 34 -8.77 -18.02 1.74
C ASP A 34 -10.12 -17.96 1.04
N GLU A 35 -10.88 -19.03 1.08
CA GLU A 35 -12.21 -19.16 0.47
C GLU A 35 -13.21 -18.07 0.92
N GLU A 36 -12.96 -17.42 2.07
CA GLU A 36 -13.81 -16.37 2.63
C GLU A 36 -13.53 -14.97 2.06
N SER A 37 -12.38 -14.75 1.42
CA SER A 37 -11.93 -13.39 1.07
C SER A 37 -12.29 -12.96 -0.34
N SER A 38 -12.11 -13.83 -1.33
CA SER A 38 -12.43 -13.60 -2.74
C SER A 38 -12.26 -14.89 -3.54
N LEU A 39 -13.18 -15.15 -4.46
CA LEU A 39 -13.08 -16.31 -5.40
C LEU A 39 -11.87 -16.19 -6.34
N GLU A 40 -11.35 -15.00 -6.56
CA GLU A 40 -10.21 -14.72 -7.44
C GLU A 40 -8.92 -14.43 -6.69
N GLY A 41 -8.94 -14.63 -5.35
CA GLY A 41 -7.81 -14.42 -4.47
C GLY A 41 -7.56 -12.97 -4.13
N GLY A 42 -6.45 -12.75 -3.44
CA GLY A 42 -6.02 -11.44 -2.98
C GLY A 42 -4.56 -11.43 -2.58
N GLU A 43 -4.07 -10.29 -2.17
CA GLU A 43 -2.73 -10.12 -1.66
C GLU A 43 -2.68 -9.21 -0.44
N LEU A 44 -1.80 -9.55 0.49
CA LEU A 44 -1.42 -8.75 1.65
C LEU A 44 -0.03 -8.17 1.43
N LYS A 45 0.14 -6.88 1.69
CA LYS A 45 1.44 -6.22 1.64
C LYS A 45 1.67 -5.34 2.85
N LEU A 46 2.84 -5.45 3.47
CA LEU A 46 3.32 -4.55 4.51
C LEU A 46 4.35 -3.61 3.93
N PHE A 47 4.18 -2.34 4.18
CA PHE A 47 5.07 -1.27 3.73
C PHE A 47 5.58 -0.46 4.91
N LYS A 48 6.72 0.19 4.68
CA LYS A 48 7.32 1.19 5.57
C LYS A 48 7.73 2.39 4.74
N ASP A 49 7.33 3.59 5.16
CA ASP A 49 7.78 4.82 4.55
C ASP A 49 9.12 5.32 5.15
N ARG A 50 9.64 6.42 4.63
CA ARG A 50 10.90 7.02 5.09
C ARG A 50 10.82 7.60 6.51
N SER A 51 9.64 7.94 6.99
CA SER A 51 9.40 8.41 8.35
C SER A 51 9.28 7.28 9.36
N ASN A 52 9.61 6.04 8.94
CA ASN A 52 9.47 4.82 9.71
C ASN A 52 8.02 4.44 10.05
N HIS A 53 7.07 5.00 9.34
CA HIS A 53 5.66 4.71 9.50
C HIS A 53 5.28 3.46 8.70
N CYS A 54 4.61 2.50 9.35
CA CYS A 54 4.15 1.28 8.72
C CYS A 54 2.68 1.36 8.33
N PHE A 55 2.37 0.76 7.18
CA PHE A 55 1.00 0.51 6.78
C PHE A 55 0.87 -0.84 6.09
N ILE A 56 -0.27 -1.47 6.28
CA ILE A 56 -0.61 -2.75 5.67
C ILE A 56 -1.74 -2.57 4.67
N THR A 57 -1.67 -3.27 3.54
CA THR A 57 -2.71 -3.26 2.52
C THR A 57 -3.23 -4.66 2.28
N SER A 58 -4.53 -4.81 2.12
CA SER A 58 -5.15 -6.00 1.56
C SER A 58 -5.87 -5.65 0.26
N THR A 59 -5.57 -6.39 -0.79
CA THR A 59 -6.21 -6.25 -2.09
C THR A 59 -6.99 -7.53 -2.38
N TYR A 60 -8.26 -7.40 -2.71
CA TYR A 60 -9.12 -8.50 -3.13
C TYR A 60 -9.50 -8.30 -4.58
N TYR A 61 -9.24 -9.30 -5.40
CA TYR A 61 -9.50 -9.27 -6.82
C TYR A 61 -10.89 -9.85 -7.12
N GLY A 62 -11.52 -9.34 -8.18
CA GLY A 62 -12.79 -9.80 -8.69
C GLY A 62 -12.91 -9.60 -10.20
N GLU A 63 -13.85 -10.28 -10.83
CA GLU A 63 -14.03 -10.28 -12.30
C GLU A 63 -14.15 -8.88 -12.92
N THR A 64 -14.69 -7.92 -12.18
CA THR A 64 -14.96 -6.56 -12.68
C THR A 64 -14.00 -5.49 -12.16
N GLY A 65 -13.12 -5.87 -11.20
CA GLY A 65 -12.21 -4.90 -10.58
C GLY A 65 -11.51 -5.44 -9.34
N LYS A 66 -11.24 -4.55 -8.38
CA LYS A 66 -10.62 -4.90 -7.10
C LYS A 66 -11.05 -3.98 -5.97
N ALA A 67 -11.01 -4.50 -4.75
CA ALA A 67 -11.11 -3.74 -3.51
C ALA A 67 -9.73 -3.65 -2.85
N LEU A 68 -9.38 -2.48 -2.33
CA LEU A 68 -8.14 -2.22 -1.61
C LEU A 68 -8.46 -1.60 -0.25
N TYR A 69 -7.99 -2.24 0.80
CA TYR A 69 -7.98 -1.69 2.15
C TYR A 69 -6.56 -1.26 2.50
N VAL A 70 -6.43 -0.14 3.16
CA VAL A 70 -5.16 0.41 3.65
C VAL A 70 -5.33 0.72 5.12
N TYR A 71 -4.46 0.20 5.97
CA TYR A 71 -4.47 0.42 7.40
C TYR A 71 -3.12 0.96 7.85
N ASP A 72 -3.12 2.18 8.37
CA ASP A 72 -1.96 2.78 9.01
C ASP A 72 -1.93 2.39 10.49
N PHE A 73 -0.76 2.05 11.01
CA PHE A 73 -0.61 1.64 12.39
C PHE A 73 0.73 2.08 12.99
N LYS A 74 0.80 2.09 14.33
CA LYS A 74 1.96 2.49 15.11
C LYS A 74 2.24 1.44 16.19
N ASN A 75 3.47 1.46 16.73
CA ASN A 75 3.87 0.61 17.87
C ASN A 75 3.51 -0.87 17.63
N GLY A 76 3.78 -1.38 16.44
CA GLY A 76 3.61 -2.78 16.06
C GLY A 76 2.17 -3.23 15.76
N ASN A 77 1.16 -2.69 16.43
CA ASN A 77 -0.23 -3.16 16.27
C ASN A 77 -1.33 -2.12 16.59
N LYS A 78 -0.99 -0.87 16.83
CA LYS A 78 -1.98 0.15 17.14
C LYS A 78 -2.50 0.80 15.87
N LEU A 79 -3.70 0.41 15.43
CA LEU A 79 -4.39 1.02 14.30
C LEU A 79 -4.57 2.53 14.51
N SER A 80 -4.19 3.34 13.51
CA SER A 80 -4.28 4.79 13.55
C SER A 80 -5.21 5.38 12.50
N SER A 81 -5.31 4.77 11.33
CA SER A 81 -6.30 5.12 10.31
C SER A 81 -6.61 3.93 9.41
N GLY A 82 -7.72 4.01 8.69
CA GLY A 82 -8.12 3.03 7.70
C GLY A 82 -8.76 3.68 6.49
N MET A 83 -8.54 3.12 5.32
CA MET A 83 -9.09 3.58 4.06
C MET A 83 -9.53 2.42 3.18
N TYR A 84 -10.70 2.53 2.59
CA TYR A 84 -11.22 1.64 1.55
C TYR A 84 -11.18 2.33 0.21
N LYS A 85 -10.76 1.61 -0.84
CA LYS A 85 -10.82 2.03 -2.24
C LYS A 85 -11.36 0.90 -3.10
N GLU A 86 -12.28 1.24 -3.99
CA GLU A 86 -12.82 0.31 -4.98
C GLU A 86 -12.43 0.76 -6.38
N PHE A 87 -11.97 -0.19 -7.17
CA PHE A 87 -11.56 0.04 -8.55
C PHE A 87 -12.33 -0.90 -9.48
N ARG A 88 -12.65 -0.43 -10.66
CA ARG A 88 -13.20 -1.25 -11.75
C ARG A 88 -12.31 -1.17 -12.98
N PHE A 89 -12.35 -2.21 -13.79
CA PHE A 89 -11.74 -2.14 -15.11
C PHE A 89 -12.44 -1.10 -15.95
N LYS A 90 -11.68 -0.30 -16.67
CA LYS A 90 -12.21 0.75 -17.57
C LYS A 90 -13.21 0.19 -18.58
N ASP A 91 -12.94 -0.99 -19.12
CA ASP A 91 -13.77 -1.65 -20.11
C ASP A 91 -14.81 -2.62 -19.49
N GLY A 92 -14.98 -2.58 -18.15
CA GLY A 92 -15.96 -3.36 -17.39
C GLY A 92 -15.54 -4.81 -17.09
N TYR A 93 -14.47 -5.33 -17.71
CA TYR A 93 -13.97 -6.69 -17.53
C TYR A 93 -12.48 -6.81 -17.87
N ILE A 94 -11.86 -7.92 -17.43
CA ILE A 94 -10.49 -8.28 -17.81
C ILE A 94 -10.44 -8.61 -19.31
N SER A 95 -9.50 -7.97 -20.02
CA SER A 95 -9.17 -8.31 -21.41
C SER A 95 -7.78 -8.93 -21.47
N LYS A 96 -7.64 -10.06 -22.18
CA LYS A 96 -6.34 -10.71 -22.43
C LYS A 96 -5.48 -9.92 -23.41
N ASP A 97 -6.12 -9.16 -24.30
CA ASP A 97 -5.45 -8.52 -25.44
C ASP A 97 -5.17 -7.03 -25.21
N LYS A 98 -5.59 -6.45 -24.06
CA LYS A 98 -5.42 -5.04 -23.74
C LYS A 98 -4.78 -4.86 -22.37
N ARG A 99 -4.10 -3.73 -22.21
CA ARG A 99 -3.63 -3.31 -20.89
C ARG A 99 -4.82 -3.00 -19.99
N ASN A 100 -5.04 -3.81 -18.97
CA ASN A 100 -6.11 -3.61 -18.01
C ASN A 100 -5.87 -2.32 -17.20
N ILE A 101 -6.73 -1.34 -17.37
CA ILE A 101 -6.68 -0.06 -16.68
C ILE A 101 -7.75 -0.07 -15.60
N TYR A 102 -7.35 0.20 -14.35
CA TYR A 102 -8.27 0.38 -13.25
C TYR A 102 -8.70 1.83 -13.12
N ILE A 103 -9.99 2.04 -12.88
CA ILE A 103 -10.57 3.34 -12.54
C ILE A 103 -11.04 3.27 -11.09
N LEU A 104 -10.63 4.26 -10.29
CA LEU A 104 -11.13 4.43 -8.93
C LEU A 104 -12.61 4.89 -9.00
N ILE A 105 -13.51 4.09 -8.42
CA ILE A 105 -14.95 4.39 -8.42
C ILE A 105 -15.49 4.74 -7.04
N ASN A 106 -14.81 4.30 -5.97
CA ASN A 106 -15.18 4.63 -4.60
C ASN A 106 -13.95 4.77 -3.72
N LYS A 107 -14.00 5.73 -2.79
CA LYS A 107 -12.98 5.94 -1.75
C LYS A 107 -13.66 6.44 -0.49
N LYS A 108 -13.43 5.78 0.64
CA LYS A 108 -13.95 6.21 1.95
C LYS A 108 -12.94 5.95 3.06
N GLU A 109 -12.95 6.81 4.07
CA GLU A 109 -12.26 6.56 5.32
C GLU A 109 -13.05 5.54 6.14
N LEU A 110 -12.33 4.64 6.80
CA LEU A 110 -12.90 3.63 7.68
C LEU A 110 -12.92 4.16 9.11
N ASN A 111 -14.06 4.00 9.79
CA ASN A 111 -14.14 4.37 11.19
C ASN A 111 -13.43 3.31 12.05
N ILE A 112 -12.22 3.62 12.51
CA ILE A 112 -11.38 2.73 13.32
C ILE A 112 -11.98 2.39 14.71
N ASN A 113 -13.04 3.07 15.13
CA ASN A 113 -13.77 2.74 16.36
C ASN A 113 -14.78 1.62 16.18
N HIS A 114 -15.13 1.26 14.94
CA HIS A 114 -15.96 0.11 14.65
C HIS A 114 -15.19 -1.20 14.90
N ALA A 115 -15.86 -2.15 15.55
CA ALA A 115 -15.26 -3.44 15.89
C ALA A 115 -14.80 -4.20 14.62
N GLU A 116 -15.64 -4.23 13.59
CA GLU A 116 -15.35 -4.89 12.31
C GLU A 116 -14.05 -4.39 11.67
N VAL A 117 -13.79 -3.08 11.68
CA VAL A 117 -12.57 -2.47 11.11
C VAL A 117 -11.33 -2.89 11.93
N ARG A 118 -11.45 -2.93 13.26
CA ARG A 118 -10.36 -3.38 14.14
C ARG A 118 -10.09 -4.86 14.01
N ASP A 119 -11.13 -5.68 13.89
CA ASP A 119 -11.03 -7.12 13.75
C ASP A 119 -10.39 -7.49 12.41
N ASP A 120 -10.78 -6.82 11.31
CA ASP A 120 -10.17 -6.99 10.01
C ASP A 120 -8.67 -6.64 10.05
N PHE A 121 -8.30 -5.47 10.55
CA PHE A 121 -6.91 -5.09 10.75
C PHE A 121 -6.14 -6.11 11.60
N THR A 122 -6.72 -6.57 12.71
CA THR A 122 -6.10 -7.54 13.61
C THR A 122 -5.85 -8.87 12.91
N ASN A 123 -6.79 -9.32 12.09
CA ASN A 123 -6.65 -10.56 11.32
C ASN A 123 -5.56 -10.44 10.25
N LEU A 124 -5.46 -9.29 9.60
CA LEU A 124 -4.39 -9.03 8.61
C LEU A 124 -3.00 -8.99 9.27
N ILE A 125 -2.86 -8.29 10.40
CA ILE A 125 -1.58 -8.20 11.14
C ILE A 125 -1.09 -9.57 11.63
N LYS A 126 -1.98 -10.44 12.06
CA LYS A 126 -1.63 -11.82 12.50
C LYS A 126 -1.04 -12.68 11.37
N ARG A 127 -1.26 -12.34 10.11
CA ARG A 127 -0.67 -13.04 8.96
C ARG A 127 0.78 -12.65 8.70
N VAL A 128 1.22 -11.51 9.25
CA VAL A 128 2.61 -11.08 9.16
C VAL A 128 3.41 -11.71 10.30
N PRO A 129 4.55 -12.35 10.04
CA PRO A 129 5.41 -12.87 11.10
C PRO A 129 5.76 -11.78 12.12
N GLU A 130 5.58 -12.08 13.40
CA GLU A 130 5.80 -11.12 14.50
C GLU A 130 7.22 -10.53 14.48
N SER A 131 8.21 -11.33 14.15
CA SER A 131 9.60 -10.88 14.01
C SER A 131 9.78 -9.78 12.96
N ILE A 132 8.98 -9.78 11.89
CA ILE A 132 8.99 -8.75 10.85
C ILE A 132 8.38 -7.45 11.39
N ILE A 133 7.26 -7.54 12.12
CA ILE A 133 6.61 -6.38 12.75
C ILE A 133 7.54 -5.74 13.78
N ILE A 134 8.11 -6.54 14.69
CA ILE A 134 9.03 -6.06 15.74
C ILE A 134 10.24 -5.35 15.13
N LYS A 135 10.85 -5.95 14.10
CA LYS A 135 12.05 -5.41 13.48
C LYS A 135 11.80 -4.09 12.73
N ASN A 136 10.63 -3.93 12.11
CA ASN A 136 10.40 -2.84 11.16
C ASN A 136 9.40 -1.78 11.64
N CYS A 137 8.44 -2.13 12.51
CA CYS A 137 7.28 -1.29 12.81
C CYS A 137 7.13 -0.95 14.31
N ASN A 138 8.06 -1.36 15.17
CA ASN A 138 8.08 -0.99 16.58
C ASN A 138 8.91 0.29 16.78
N ASN A 139 8.34 1.43 16.47
CA ASN A 139 8.95 2.74 16.78
C ASN A 139 7.97 3.54 17.63
#